data_24f3681e33a71797157f983fadca8af6
#
_entry.id   24f3681e33a71797157f983fadca8af6
#
_cell.length_a   1.000
_cell.length_b   1.000
_cell.length_c   1.000
_cell.angle_alpha   90.00
_cell.angle_beta   90.00
_cell.angle_gamma   90.00
#
_symmetry.space_group_name_H-M   'P 1'
#
loop_
_entity.id
_entity.type
_entity.pdbx_description
1 polymer ?
#
loop_
_entity_poly.entity_id
_entity_poly.type
_entity_poly.pdbx_seq_one_letter_code
_entity_poly.pdbx_strand_id
1 'polypeptide(L)'
;MNLREKLMDYSLGNHLGLYWRLFRLRDRAGRGILSDVLTFLLNRMAHRRGGYIGRGARIAGVPSLPHGLHGIYISRYASIGANCRIYQNVTIGEVAGRAPTVGDGCLIGAGAVLVGGIRIGDGARIGAGAAVSTDVPPGATVVSQPARVLLTGEPPAPPAEQGKEETRS
;
A
#
# COMPACT_ATOMS: atom_id res chain seq x y z
N MET A 1 -13.06 -21.36 -10.10
CA MET A 1 -13.39 -21.01 -8.70
C MET A 1 -14.74 -21.63 -8.38
N ASN A 2 -14.78 -22.61 -7.49
CA ASN A 2 -16.01 -23.32 -7.14
C ASN A 2 -16.88 -22.50 -6.16
N LEU A 3 -18.12 -22.96 -5.89
CA LEU A 3 -19.06 -22.24 -5.03
C LEU A 3 -18.53 -22.09 -3.58
N ARG A 4 -17.78 -23.08 -3.09
CA ARG A 4 -17.14 -23.04 -1.76
C ARG A 4 -16.09 -21.92 -1.67
N GLU A 5 -15.23 -21.80 -2.67
CA GLU A 5 -14.23 -20.72 -2.73
C GLU A 5 -14.89 -19.35 -2.75
N LYS A 6 -15.97 -19.18 -3.55
CA LYS A 6 -16.75 -17.93 -3.57
C LYS A 6 -17.38 -17.59 -2.23
N LEU A 7 -17.91 -18.59 -1.51
CA LEU A 7 -18.51 -18.40 -0.19
C LEU A 7 -17.44 -18.07 0.86
N MET A 8 -16.26 -18.68 0.79
CA MET A 8 -15.14 -18.36 1.68
C MET A 8 -14.62 -16.94 1.42
N ASP A 9 -14.42 -16.56 0.16
CA ASP A 9 -14.03 -15.19 -0.19
C ASP A 9 -15.06 -14.16 0.27
N TYR A 10 -16.35 -14.50 0.19
CA TYR A 10 -17.42 -13.65 0.69
C TYR A 10 -17.38 -13.51 2.21
N SER A 11 -17.14 -14.61 2.94
CA SER A 11 -17.04 -14.62 4.41
C SER A 11 -15.82 -13.83 4.91
N LEU A 12 -14.72 -13.81 4.15
CA LEU A 12 -13.51 -13.05 4.43
C LEU A 12 -13.61 -11.56 4.06
N GLY A 13 -14.75 -11.13 3.52
CA GLY A 13 -14.94 -9.73 3.13
C GLY A 13 -14.14 -9.29 1.89
N ASN A 14 -13.58 -10.24 1.14
CA ASN A 14 -12.77 -9.97 -0.05
C ASN A 14 -13.59 -9.56 -1.28
N HIS A 15 -14.91 -9.53 -1.16
CA HIS A 15 -15.83 -9.13 -2.24
C HIS A 15 -15.82 -7.60 -2.43
N LEU A 16 -14.76 -7.10 -3.07
CA LEU A 16 -14.61 -5.68 -3.40
C LEU A 16 -15.12 -5.32 -4.81
N GLY A 17 -15.81 -6.24 -5.50
CA GLY A 17 -16.29 -6.00 -6.86
C GLY A 17 -17.20 -4.78 -6.98
N LEU A 18 -18.14 -4.61 -6.04
CA LEU A 18 -18.98 -3.42 -5.97
C LEU A 18 -18.17 -2.16 -5.67
N TYR A 19 -17.25 -2.24 -4.71
CA TYR A 19 -16.36 -1.12 -4.36
C TYR A 19 -15.60 -0.61 -5.59
N TRP A 20 -14.96 -1.49 -6.35
CA TRP A 20 -14.19 -1.11 -7.53
C TRP A 20 -15.07 -0.65 -8.71
N ARG A 21 -16.29 -1.14 -8.82
CA ARG A 21 -17.27 -0.62 -9.79
C ARG A 21 -17.66 0.82 -9.46
N LEU A 22 -17.99 1.11 -8.20
CA LEU A 22 -18.32 2.46 -7.73
C LEU A 22 -17.09 3.39 -7.83
N PHE A 23 -15.89 2.88 -7.53
CA PHE A 23 -14.65 3.62 -7.66
C PHE A 23 -14.43 4.11 -9.10
N ARG A 24 -14.53 3.21 -10.08
CA ARG A 24 -14.42 3.55 -11.50
C ARG A 24 -15.52 4.48 -11.98
N LEU A 25 -16.74 4.31 -11.49
CA LEU A 25 -17.86 5.20 -11.81
C LEU A 25 -17.60 6.62 -11.30
N ARG A 26 -17.11 6.74 -10.06
CA ARG A 26 -16.71 8.03 -9.48
C ARG A 26 -15.64 8.73 -10.33
N ASP A 27 -14.62 8.01 -10.76
CA ASP A 27 -13.52 8.58 -11.55
C ASP A 27 -14.02 9.05 -12.92
N ARG A 28 -14.98 8.35 -13.54
CA ARG A 28 -15.64 8.77 -14.79
C ARG A 28 -16.57 9.95 -14.60
N ALA A 29 -17.22 10.07 -13.44
CA ALA A 29 -18.17 11.15 -13.15
C ALA A 29 -17.46 12.51 -12.98
N GLY A 30 -16.15 12.55 -12.84
CA GLY A 30 -15.37 13.77 -12.71
C GLY A 30 -15.69 14.56 -11.43
N ARG A 31 -16.00 15.85 -11.56
CA ARG A 31 -16.39 16.73 -10.43
C ARG A 31 -17.90 16.98 -10.46
N GLY A 32 -18.57 16.84 -9.33
CA GLY A 32 -20.02 17.11 -9.19
C GLY A 32 -20.66 16.25 -8.10
N ILE A 33 -21.95 16.50 -7.87
CA ILE A 33 -22.75 15.88 -6.80
C ILE A 33 -22.66 14.34 -6.85
N LEU A 34 -22.76 13.75 -8.04
CA LEU A 34 -22.67 12.29 -8.20
C LEU A 34 -21.31 11.76 -7.69
N SER A 35 -20.22 12.43 -8.04
CA SER A 35 -18.88 12.05 -7.57
C SER A 35 -18.74 12.19 -6.05
N ASP A 36 -19.41 13.19 -5.45
CA ASP A 36 -19.39 13.42 -4.00
C ASP A 36 -20.18 12.32 -3.26
N VAL A 37 -21.36 11.96 -3.76
CA VAL A 37 -22.16 10.84 -3.22
C VAL A 37 -21.39 9.52 -3.32
N LEU A 38 -20.79 9.24 -4.49
CA LEU A 38 -20.00 8.03 -4.66
C LEU A 38 -18.78 8.01 -3.74
N THR A 39 -18.12 9.15 -3.52
CA THR A 39 -17.01 9.27 -2.58
C THR A 39 -17.44 8.98 -1.15
N PHE A 40 -18.61 9.52 -0.74
CA PHE A 40 -19.18 9.23 0.58
C PHE A 40 -19.44 7.73 0.77
N LEU A 41 -20.07 7.08 -0.21
CA LEU A 41 -20.35 5.64 -0.15
C LEU A 41 -19.05 4.82 -0.08
N LEU A 42 -18.07 5.14 -0.92
CA LEU A 42 -16.77 4.48 -0.94
C LEU A 42 -16.04 4.61 0.39
N ASN A 43 -16.03 5.82 0.98
CA ASN A 43 -15.44 6.04 2.30
C ASN A 43 -16.15 5.21 3.37
N ARG A 44 -17.49 5.17 3.38
CA ARG A 44 -18.25 4.33 4.31
C ARG A 44 -17.89 2.85 4.18
N MET A 45 -17.78 2.36 2.93
CA MET A 45 -17.40 0.97 2.68
C MET A 45 -15.97 0.66 3.13
N ALA A 46 -15.01 1.58 2.88
CA ALA A 46 -13.63 1.43 3.29
C ALA A 46 -13.46 1.50 4.81
N HIS A 47 -14.09 2.50 5.47
CA HIS A 47 -14.01 2.67 6.92
C HIS A 47 -14.56 1.49 7.73
N ARG A 48 -15.59 0.78 7.22
CA ARG A 48 -16.07 -0.46 7.85
C ARG A 48 -15.00 -1.55 7.93
N ARG A 49 -13.93 -1.43 7.14
CA ARG A 49 -12.78 -2.34 7.12
C ARG A 49 -11.51 -1.70 7.68
N GLY A 50 -11.64 -0.53 8.34
CA GLY A 50 -10.50 0.23 8.84
C GLY A 50 -9.59 0.79 7.75
N GLY A 51 -10.06 0.81 6.48
CA GLY A 51 -9.28 1.29 5.35
C GLY A 51 -9.76 2.65 4.83
N TYR A 52 -8.94 3.24 3.97
CA TYR A 52 -9.24 4.49 3.29
C TYR A 52 -8.49 4.59 1.95
N ILE A 53 -9.19 4.99 0.90
CA ILE A 53 -8.56 5.36 -0.38
C ILE A 53 -9.00 6.78 -0.71
N GLY A 54 -8.05 7.70 -0.71
CA GLY A 54 -8.29 9.13 -0.92
C GLY A 54 -8.91 9.44 -2.27
N ARG A 55 -9.85 10.41 -2.29
CA ARG A 55 -10.39 10.95 -3.54
C ARG A 55 -9.28 11.66 -4.30
N GLY A 56 -8.89 11.15 -5.44
CA GLY A 56 -7.77 11.65 -6.24
C GLY A 56 -6.59 10.71 -6.31
N ALA A 57 -6.56 9.63 -5.48
CA ALA A 57 -5.61 8.55 -5.68
C ALA A 57 -5.79 7.96 -7.08
N ARG A 58 -4.70 7.86 -7.83
CA ARG A 58 -4.68 7.29 -9.18
C ARG A 58 -4.32 5.82 -9.09
N ILE A 59 -5.23 4.96 -9.55
CA ILE A 59 -5.03 3.50 -9.51
C ILE A 59 -5.26 2.98 -10.93
N ALA A 60 -4.18 2.61 -11.61
CA ALA A 60 -4.21 2.21 -13.02
C ALA A 60 -4.98 0.90 -13.24
N GLY A 61 -4.88 -0.04 -12.32
CA GLY A 61 -5.61 -1.32 -12.35
C GLY A 61 -6.07 -1.73 -10.96
N VAL A 62 -7.12 -2.54 -10.89
CA VAL A 62 -7.60 -3.06 -9.60
C VAL A 62 -6.49 -3.88 -8.96
N PRO A 63 -5.93 -3.45 -7.82
CA PRO A 63 -4.89 -4.22 -7.15
C PRO A 63 -5.45 -5.51 -6.55
N SER A 64 -4.61 -6.54 -6.48
CA SER A 64 -4.90 -7.73 -5.71
C SER A 64 -4.81 -7.39 -4.22
N LEU A 65 -5.91 -7.56 -3.50
CA LEU A 65 -6.00 -7.32 -2.05
C LEU A 65 -6.36 -8.64 -1.35
N PRO A 66 -5.38 -9.48 -1.01
CA PRO A 66 -5.65 -10.83 -0.46
C PRO A 66 -6.51 -10.83 0.79
N HIS A 67 -6.43 -9.76 1.58
CA HIS A 67 -7.20 -9.58 2.82
C HIS A 67 -8.20 -8.39 2.73
N GLY A 68 -8.66 -8.07 1.52
CA GLY A 68 -9.56 -6.93 1.32
C GLY A 68 -8.91 -5.59 1.66
N LEU A 69 -9.73 -4.61 2.07
CA LEU A 69 -9.27 -3.27 2.44
C LEU A 69 -8.86 -3.12 3.91
N HIS A 70 -8.63 -4.22 4.64
CA HIS A 70 -8.35 -4.15 6.08
C HIS A 70 -7.09 -3.34 6.39
N GLY A 71 -7.29 -2.17 7.04
CA GLY A 71 -6.22 -1.27 7.45
C GLY A 71 -5.41 -0.64 6.31
N ILE A 72 -5.84 -0.76 5.06
CA ILE A 72 -5.14 -0.14 3.93
C ILE A 72 -5.48 1.34 3.86
N TYR A 73 -4.46 2.18 3.94
CA TYR A 73 -4.57 3.64 3.87
C TYR A 73 -3.81 4.18 2.66
N ILE A 74 -4.51 4.80 1.71
CA ILE A 74 -3.92 5.35 0.48
C ILE A 74 -4.25 6.85 0.38
N SER A 75 -3.20 7.69 0.36
CA SER A 75 -3.33 9.13 0.20
C SER A 75 -3.98 9.50 -1.14
N ARG A 76 -4.70 10.62 -1.13
CA ARG A 76 -5.30 11.21 -2.34
C ARG A 76 -4.28 11.60 -3.42
N TYR A 77 -3.02 11.79 -3.05
CA TYR A 77 -1.95 12.18 -3.97
C TYR A 77 -1.14 10.99 -4.48
N ALA A 78 -1.40 9.80 -3.98
CA ALA A 78 -0.69 8.59 -4.39
C ALA A 78 -1.09 8.13 -5.80
N SER A 79 -0.12 7.52 -6.48
CA SER A 79 -0.34 6.81 -7.74
C SER A 79 0.08 5.36 -7.61
N ILE A 80 -0.74 4.43 -8.08
CA ILE A 80 -0.49 2.99 -8.02
C ILE A 80 -0.66 2.42 -9.41
N GLY A 81 0.34 1.73 -9.89
CA GLY A 81 0.36 1.06 -11.19
C GLY A 81 -0.58 -0.15 -11.27
N ALA A 82 -0.55 -0.81 -12.41
CA ALA A 82 -1.35 -1.99 -12.66
C ALA A 82 -0.75 -3.25 -12.00
N ASN A 83 -1.57 -4.28 -11.80
CA ASN A 83 -1.15 -5.60 -11.30
C ASN A 83 -0.41 -5.60 -9.95
N CYS A 84 -0.57 -4.56 -9.15
CA CYS A 84 0.00 -4.50 -7.81
C CYS A 84 -0.72 -5.46 -6.85
N ARG A 85 0.02 -6.00 -5.88
CA ARG A 85 -0.52 -6.77 -4.77
C ARG A 85 -0.23 -6.04 -3.47
N ILE A 86 -1.29 -5.71 -2.72
CA ILE A 86 -1.19 -4.92 -1.47
C ILE A 86 -1.83 -5.73 -0.35
N TYR A 87 -1.05 -5.98 0.70
CA TYR A 87 -1.52 -6.71 1.87
C TYR A 87 -2.16 -5.76 2.90
N GLN A 88 -2.75 -6.34 3.95
CA GLN A 88 -3.42 -5.59 5.01
C GLN A 88 -2.49 -4.62 5.76
N ASN A 89 -3.06 -3.60 6.37
CA ASN A 89 -2.39 -2.60 7.20
C ASN A 89 -1.27 -1.82 6.48
N VAL A 90 -1.34 -1.74 5.15
CA VAL A 90 -0.40 -0.95 4.35
C VAL A 90 -0.80 0.51 4.38
N THR A 91 0.19 1.39 4.61
CA THR A 91 0.02 2.84 4.50
C THR A 91 0.81 3.37 3.31
N ILE A 92 0.14 4.04 2.37
CA ILE A 92 0.75 4.82 1.29
C ILE A 92 0.42 6.29 1.58
N GLY A 93 1.29 6.94 2.34
CA GLY A 93 1.06 8.24 2.97
C GLY A 93 1.74 9.39 2.24
N GLU A 94 1.25 10.59 2.51
CA GLU A 94 1.84 11.84 2.01
C GLU A 94 2.70 12.51 3.08
N VAL A 95 3.70 13.23 2.62
CA VAL A 95 4.49 14.19 3.41
C VAL A 95 4.57 15.49 2.63
N ALA A 96 4.13 16.57 3.22
CA ALA A 96 4.09 17.89 2.58
C ALA A 96 3.40 17.90 1.21
N GLY A 97 2.25 17.21 1.08
CA GLY A 97 1.46 17.13 -0.14
C GLY A 97 2.06 16.25 -1.25
N ARG A 98 3.15 15.55 -0.97
CA ARG A 98 3.77 14.58 -1.89
C ARG A 98 3.58 13.17 -1.38
N ALA A 99 3.12 12.27 -2.24
CA ALA A 99 2.86 10.87 -1.91
C ALA A 99 3.56 9.93 -2.89
N PRO A 100 3.71 8.65 -2.53
CA PRO A 100 4.40 7.68 -3.36
C PRO A 100 3.76 7.49 -4.73
N THR A 101 4.63 7.27 -5.72
CA THR A 101 4.26 6.72 -7.02
C THR A 101 4.78 5.29 -7.08
N VAL A 102 3.87 4.33 -7.09
CA VAL A 102 4.15 2.89 -7.15
C VAL A 102 3.99 2.44 -8.60
N GLY A 103 5.00 1.78 -9.12
CA GLY A 103 5.02 1.22 -10.47
C GLY A 103 4.15 -0.03 -10.63
N ASP A 104 4.21 -0.64 -11.79
CA ASP A 104 3.42 -1.82 -12.13
C ASP A 104 3.97 -3.09 -11.47
N GLY A 105 3.09 -4.05 -11.17
CA GLY A 105 3.47 -5.37 -10.68
C GLY A 105 4.13 -5.42 -9.30
N CYS A 106 4.06 -4.33 -8.53
CA CYS A 106 4.68 -4.26 -7.21
C CYS A 106 3.97 -5.13 -6.18
N LEU A 107 4.74 -5.70 -5.24
CA LEU A 107 4.21 -6.37 -4.07
C LEU A 107 4.50 -5.53 -2.82
N ILE A 108 3.46 -5.19 -2.07
CA ILE A 108 3.58 -4.42 -0.83
C ILE A 108 3.09 -5.30 0.32
N GLY A 109 4.04 -5.70 1.17
CA GLY A 109 3.82 -6.62 2.29
C GLY A 109 3.00 -6.00 3.42
N ALA A 110 2.45 -6.87 4.27
CA ALA A 110 1.58 -6.47 5.38
C ALA A 110 2.25 -5.47 6.33
N GLY A 111 1.53 -4.42 6.70
CA GLY A 111 2.04 -3.41 7.62
C GLY A 111 3.14 -2.51 7.07
N ALA A 112 3.45 -2.60 5.77
CA ALA A 112 4.44 -1.71 5.18
C ALA A 112 3.93 -0.27 5.12
N VAL A 113 4.86 0.68 5.32
CA VAL A 113 4.60 2.12 5.30
C VAL A 113 5.46 2.79 4.24
N LEU A 114 4.83 3.34 3.21
CA LEU A 114 5.49 4.10 2.15
C LEU A 114 5.08 5.55 2.29
N VAL A 115 6.03 6.48 2.45
CA VAL A 115 5.70 7.89 2.73
C VAL A 115 6.54 8.87 1.93
N GLY A 116 5.92 9.99 1.58
CA GLY A 116 6.57 11.08 0.87
C GLY A 116 6.57 10.91 -0.65
N GLY A 117 7.21 11.84 -1.35
CA GLY A 117 7.25 11.89 -2.81
C GLY A 117 8.24 10.91 -3.44
N ILE A 118 8.19 9.65 -3.04
CA ILE A 118 9.09 8.57 -3.47
C ILE A 118 8.56 7.83 -4.69
N ARG A 119 9.47 7.18 -5.41
CA ARG A 119 9.15 6.28 -6.52
C ARG A 119 9.49 4.85 -6.16
N ILE A 120 8.52 3.96 -6.30
CA ILE A 120 8.69 2.52 -6.20
C ILE A 120 8.67 1.98 -7.62
N GLY A 121 9.80 1.47 -8.10
CA GLY A 121 9.96 0.98 -9.47
C GLY A 121 9.13 -0.27 -9.75
N ASP A 122 8.91 -0.55 -11.03
CA ASP A 122 8.10 -1.69 -11.47
C ASP A 122 8.64 -3.02 -10.93
N GLY A 123 7.73 -3.90 -10.51
CA GLY A 123 8.07 -5.20 -9.97
C GLY A 123 8.78 -5.19 -8.62
N ALA A 124 8.95 -4.03 -7.98
CA ALA A 124 9.57 -3.95 -6.67
C ALA A 124 8.76 -4.69 -5.60
N ARG A 125 9.47 -5.20 -4.59
CA ARG A 125 8.89 -5.98 -3.49
C ARG A 125 9.20 -5.29 -2.18
N ILE A 126 8.18 -4.83 -1.50
CA ILE A 126 8.30 -4.23 -0.17
C ILE A 126 7.92 -5.28 0.86
N GLY A 127 8.86 -5.64 1.72
CA GLY A 127 8.65 -6.62 2.78
C GLY A 127 7.65 -6.15 3.83
N ALA A 128 7.10 -7.12 4.58
CA ALA A 128 6.18 -6.83 5.66
C ALA A 128 6.85 -5.93 6.73
N GLY A 129 6.11 -4.94 7.24
CA GLY A 129 6.59 -4.02 8.25
C GLY A 129 7.69 -3.05 7.80
N ALA A 130 8.07 -3.04 6.52
CA ALA A 130 9.10 -2.13 6.03
C ALA A 130 8.59 -0.69 5.99
N ALA A 131 9.39 0.25 6.49
CA ALA A 131 9.15 1.69 6.38
C ALA A 131 10.05 2.26 5.27
N VAL A 132 9.44 2.82 4.23
CA VAL A 132 10.11 3.29 3.01
C VAL A 132 9.87 4.78 2.81
N SER A 133 10.94 5.56 2.84
CA SER A 133 10.92 7.02 2.62
C SER A 133 11.88 7.47 1.52
N THR A 134 12.48 6.52 0.78
CA THR A 134 13.41 6.75 -0.32
C THR A 134 12.96 5.98 -1.56
N ASP A 135 13.46 6.37 -2.71
CA ASP A 135 13.18 5.69 -3.98
C ASP A 135 13.66 4.23 -3.95
N VAL A 136 12.87 3.34 -4.57
CA VAL A 136 13.18 1.92 -4.71
C VAL A 136 13.32 1.58 -6.19
N PRO A 137 14.46 1.06 -6.64
CA PRO A 137 14.67 0.68 -8.04
C PRO A 137 13.70 -0.42 -8.52
N PRO A 138 13.45 -0.52 -9.83
CA PRO A 138 12.65 -1.62 -10.39
C PRO A 138 13.22 -2.99 -10.01
N GLY A 139 12.32 -3.92 -9.68
CA GLY A 139 12.66 -5.29 -9.29
C GLY A 139 13.35 -5.46 -7.94
N ALA A 140 13.70 -4.37 -7.27
CA ALA A 140 14.39 -4.43 -5.98
C ALA A 140 13.48 -4.94 -4.86
N THR A 141 14.10 -5.53 -3.83
CA THR A 141 13.40 -5.98 -2.63
C THR A 141 13.86 -5.15 -1.43
N VAL A 142 12.92 -4.54 -0.74
CA VAL A 142 13.14 -3.83 0.53
C VAL A 142 12.68 -4.72 1.67
N VAL A 143 13.50 -4.87 2.69
CA VAL A 143 13.16 -5.64 3.89
C VAL A 143 13.25 -4.78 5.15
N SER A 144 12.44 -5.09 6.14
CA SER A 144 12.58 -4.52 7.48
C SER A 144 13.76 -5.17 8.21
N GLN A 145 14.38 -4.43 9.13
CA GLN A 145 15.37 -5.04 10.01
C GLN A 145 14.70 -6.04 10.97
N PRO A 146 15.36 -7.16 11.29
CA PRO A 146 14.87 -8.08 12.32
C PRO A 146 14.70 -7.38 13.66
N ALA A 147 13.73 -7.84 14.45
CA ALA A 147 13.56 -7.36 15.82
C ALA A 147 14.82 -7.66 16.65
N ARG A 148 15.24 -6.69 17.50
CA ARG A 148 16.31 -6.89 18.46
C ARG A 148 15.74 -7.11 19.85
N VAL A 149 16.24 -8.11 20.56
CA VAL A 149 15.92 -8.32 21.96
C VAL A 149 16.88 -7.46 22.78
N LEU A 150 16.34 -6.55 23.57
CA LEU A 150 17.10 -5.76 24.53
C LEU A 150 16.93 -6.41 25.91
N LEU A 151 18.03 -6.83 26.51
CA LEU A 151 18.01 -7.27 27.92
C LEU A 151 17.92 -6.03 28.80
N THR A 152 17.04 -6.05 29.80
CA THR A 152 16.88 -4.97 30.77
C THR A 152 18.21 -4.72 31.47
N GLY A 153 18.80 -3.53 31.27
CA GLY A 153 20.07 -3.11 31.89
C GLY A 153 21.23 -2.88 30.91
N GLU A 154 21.14 -3.28 29.66
CA GLU A 154 22.15 -2.94 28.65
C GLU A 154 21.66 -1.83 27.71
N PRO A 155 22.46 -0.78 27.47
CA PRO A 155 22.14 0.20 26.46
C PRO A 155 22.15 -0.47 25.07
N PRO A 156 21.28 -0.06 24.13
CA PRO A 156 21.29 -0.62 22.78
C PRO A 156 22.65 -0.40 22.12
N ALA A 157 23.23 -1.47 21.59
CA ALA A 157 24.43 -1.35 20.77
C ALA A 157 24.17 -0.42 19.58
N PRO A 158 25.11 0.47 19.21
CA PRO A 158 24.97 1.32 18.05
C PRO A 158 24.77 0.47 16.79
N PRO A 159 24.02 0.96 15.79
CA PRO A 159 23.87 0.25 14.53
C PRO A 159 25.24 -0.03 13.93
N ALA A 160 25.48 -1.27 13.49
CA ALA A 160 26.70 -1.65 12.83
C ALA A 160 26.95 -0.70 11.63
N GLU A 161 28.07 0.00 11.65
CA GLU A 161 28.52 0.78 10.50
C GLU A 161 28.67 -0.18 9.32
N GLN A 162 27.87 0.04 8.28
CA GLN A 162 28.04 -0.67 7.01
C GLN A 162 29.41 -0.26 6.48
N GLY A 163 30.34 -1.23 6.49
CA GLY A 163 31.71 -1.01 6.09
C GLY A 163 31.81 -0.32 4.74
N LYS A 164 32.54 0.77 4.70
CA LYS A 164 33.04 1.35 3.47
C LYS A 164 33.92 0.27 2.83
N GLU A 165 33.49 -0.31 1.73
CA GLU A 165 34.37 -1.04 0.83
C GLU A 165 35.47 -0.07 0.38
N GLU A 166 36.68 -0.22 0.96
CA GLU A 166 37.86 0.42 0.45
C GLU A 166 38.16 -0.16 -0.94
N THR A 167 37.93 0.64 -1.95
CA THR A 167 38.48 0.45 -3.30
C THR A 167 40.00 0.48 -3.18
N ARG A 168 40.65 -0.68 -3.18
CA ARG A 168 42.07 -0.81 -3.45
C ARG A 168 42.30 -0.68 -4.96
N SER A 169 43.07 0.33 -5.29
CA SER A 169 43.68 0.57 -6.60
C SER A 169 44.55 -0.59 -7.05
#